data_1a4dd4ddc89f6024ed23324350506b8e
#
_entry.id   1a4dd4ddc89f6024ed23324350506b8e
#
_cell.length_a   1.000
_cell.length_b   1.000
_cell.length_c   1.000
_cell.angle_alpha   90.00
_cell.angle_beta   90.00
_cell.angle_gamma   90.00
#
_symmetry.space_group_name_H-M   'P 1'
#
loop_
_entity.id
_entity.type
_entity.pdbx_description
1 polymer ?
#
loop_
_entity_poly.entity_id
_entity_poly.type
_entity_poly.pdbx_seq_one_letter_code
_entity_poly.pdbx_strand_id
1 'polypeptide(L)'
;IVLGARSIAIVIGTIVSFLAIGYFGMWEDTMATVAIISVATFLCIGLGIPLGILMSRSNRVQAGVTPVLDIMQTIPSFVYLIPVVMLLGIGKVPGLIAVCIYALPPIVRLTNLGIRLVDKEVLEAAEAFGSNYRQKLFDVQIPLALPNIFAGVNQTIMMALAMVVIASMIGVKGLGVPVLRAVSNQYLALGMMNGLAIVALAVIFDRVS
;
A
#
# COMPACT_ATOMS: atom_id res chain seq x y z
N ILE A 1 16.71 11.15 -23.50
CA ILE A 1 17.83 11.58 -22.64
C ILE A 1 17.32 11.87 -21.22
N VAL A 2 16.24 12.64 -21.06
CA VAL A 2 15.68 12.98 -19.72
C VAL A 2 15.19 11.75 -18.97
N LEU A 3 14.53 10.80 -19.62
CA LEU A 3 14.08 9.53 -19.02
C LEU A 3 15.25 8.68 -18.54
N GLY A 4 16.34 8.58 -19.31
CA GLY A 4 17.54 7.83 -18.92
C GLY A 4 18.27 8.42 -17.70
N ALA A 5 18.44 9.74 -17.64
CA ALA A 5 19.05 10.42 -16.51
C ALA A 5 18.22 10.27 -15.23
N ARG A 6 16.90 10.30 -15.32
CA ARG A 6 16.00 10.10 -14.19
C ARG A 6 16.07 8.65 -13.66
N SER A 7 16.15 7.67 -14.55
CA SER A 7 16.32 6.26 -14.17
C SER A 7 17.67 6.02 -13.48
N ILE A 8 18.76 6.60 -13.96
CA ILE A 8 20.09 6.48 -13.34
C ILE A 8 20.10 7.11 -11.94
N ALA A 9 19.50 8.27 -11.77
CA ALA A 9 19.42 8.93 -10.46
C ALA A 9 18.64 8.07 -9.43
N ILE A 10 17.56 7.42 -9.85
CA ILE A 10 16.79 6.50 -8.98
C ILE A 10 17.64 5.29 -8.58
N VAL A 11 18.34 4.68 -9.54
CA VAL A 11 19.23 3.53 -9.27
C VAL A 11 20.34 3.91 -8.30
N ILE A 12 21.03 5.03 -8.54
CA ILE A 12 22.09 5.51 -7.65
C ILE A 12 21.51 5.80 -6.25
N GLY A 13 20.39 6.51 -6.16
CA GLY A 13 19.70 6.80 -4.90
C GLY A 13 19.33 5.55 -4.13
N THR A 14 18.82 4.53 -4.81
CA THR A 14 18.47 3.23 -4.22
C THR A 14 19.72 2.52 -3.67
N ILE A 15 20.79 2.43 -4.47
CA ILE A 15 22.05 1.81 -4.05
C ILE A 15 22.65 2.54 -2.83
N VAL A 16 22.72 3.87 -2.87
CA VAL A 16 23.25 4.68 -1.77
C VAL A 16 22.42 4.49 -0.50
N SER A 17 21.08 4.46 -0.63
CA SER A 17 20.17 4.23 0.50
C SER A 17 20.40 2.87 1.14
N PHE A 18 20.48 1.79 0.35
CA PHE A 18 20.74 0.45 0.87
C PHE A 18 22.14 0.29 1.47
N LEU A 19 23.16 0.92 0.88
CA LEU A 19 24.52 0.93 1.45
C LEU A 19 24.53 1.67 2.78
N ALA A 20 23.87 2.82 2.89
CA ALA A 20 23.76 3.55 4.15
C ALA A 20 23.02 2.73 5.22
N ILE A 21 21.89 2.10 4.89
CA ILE A 21 21.14 1.22 5.78
C ILE A 21 22.03 0.06 6.27
N GLY A 22 22.81 -0.55 5.39
CA GLY A 22 23.74 -1.62 5.73
C GLY A 22 24.88 -1.15 6.62
N TYR A 23 25.48 0.01 6.30
CA TYR A 23 26.59 0.59 7.07
C TYR A 23 26.19 0.94 8.51
N PHE A 24 24.99 1.47 8.69
CA PHE A 24 24.47 1.81 10.02
C PHE A 24 23.85 0.63 10.79
N GLY A 25 23.96 -0.60 10.28
CA GLY A 25 23.49 -1.80 10.96
C GLY A 25 21.96 -1.94 11.04
N MET A 26 21.20 -1.20 10.21
CA MET A 26 19.73 -1.22 10.18
C MET A 26 19.15 -2.27 9.22
N TRP A 27 20.00 -3.19 8.72
CA TRP A 27 19.62 -4.15 7.68
C TRP A 27 18.49 -5.08 8.10
N GLU A 28 18.59 -5.69 9.29
CA GLU A 28 17.58 -6.64 9.78
C GLU A 28 16.21 -5.99 9.95
N ASP A 29 16.16 -4.81 10.58
CA ASP A 29 14.92 -4.07 10.79
C ASP A 29 14.31 -3.59 9.46
N THR A 30 15.17 -3.21 8.52
CA THR A 30 14.74 -2.82 7.16
C THR A 30 14.13 -4.01 6.42
N MET A 31 14.79 -5.17 6.42
CA MET A 31 14.26 -6.37 5.77
C MET A 31 12.98 -6.86 6.42
N ALA A 32 12.87 -6.78 7.75
CA ALA A 32 11.64 -7.10 8.46
C ALA A 32 10.48 -6.17 8.04
N THR A 33 10.77 -4.87 7.91
CA THR A 33 9.79 -3.88 7.43
C THR A 33 9.35 -4.16 6.00
N VAL A 34 10.30 -4.38 5.09
CA VAL A 34 10.03 -4.71 3.68
C VAL A 34 9.19 -5.97 3.56
N ALA A 35 9.51 -7.01 4.33
CA ALA A 35 8.75 -8.27 4.32
C ALA A 35 7.29 -8.06 4.71
N ILE A 36 7.02 -7.33 5.79
CA ILE A 36 5.65 -7.08 6.26
C ILE A 36 4.88 -6.25 5.25
N ILE A 37 5.48 -5.19 4.70
CA ILE A 37 4.84 -4.33 3.69
C ILE A 37 4.53 -5.14 2.43
N SER A 38 5.46 -5.96 1.97
CA SER A 38 5.27 -6.80 0.77
C SER A 38 4.12 -7.78 0.96
N VAL A 39 4.06 -8.49 2.09
CA VAL A 39 2.97 -9.41 2.40
C VAL A 39 1.63 -8.68 2.54
N ALA A 40 1.61 -7.55 3.27
CA ALA A 40 0.40 -6.74 3.42
C ALA A 40 -0.11 -6.22 2.09
N THR A 41 0.78 -5.68 1.25
CA THR A 41 0.42 -5.18 -0.09
C THR A 41 -0.11 -6.31 -0.97
N PHE A 42 0.54 -7.48 -0.97
CA PHE A 42 0.06 -8.64 -1.72
C PHE A 42 -1.35 -9.07 -1.31
N LEU A 43 -1.62 -9.11 0.00
CA LEU A 43 -2.96 -9.41 0.52
C LEU A 43 -3.97 -8.34 0.15
N CYS A 44 -3.59 -7.05 0.24
CA CYS A 44 -4.45 -5.94 -0.16
C CYS A 44 -4.77 -5.96 -1.66
N ILE A 45 -3.82 -6.31 -2.52
CA ILE A 45 -4.03 -6.48 -3.96
C ILE A 45 -5.01 -7.64 -4.21
N GLY A 46 -4.75 -8.79 -3.56
CA GLY A 46 -5.57 -10.00 -3.72
C GLY A 46 -7.03 -9.82 -3.29
N LEU A 47 -7.30 -8.99 -2.29
CA LEU A 47 -8.64 -8.69 -1.80
C LEU A 47 -9.22 -7.43 -2.44
N GLY A 48 -8.40 -6.40 -2.60
CA GLY A 48 -8.84 -5.06 -3.01
C GLY A 48 -9.21 -4.96 -4.48
N ILE A 49 -8.43 -5.57 -5.37
CA ILE A 49 -8.75 -5.54 -6.82
C ILE A 49 -10.07 -6.27 -7.09
N PRO A 50 -10.32 -7.51 -6.63
CA PRO A 50 -11.61 -8.16 -6.84
C PRO A 50 -12.79 -7.37 -6.24
N LEU A 51 -12.62 -6.80 -5.05
CA LEU A 51 -13.66 -5.98 -4.43
C LEU A 51 -13.91 -4.68 -5.21
N GLY A 52 -12.87 -4.02 -5.72
CA GLY A 52 -12.98 -2.85 -6.58
C GLY A 52 -13.69 -3.15 -7.90
N ILE A 53 -13.42 -4.32 -8.50
CA ILE A 53 -14.11 -4.79 -9.69
C ILE A 53 -15.61 -5.05 -9.38
N LEU A 54 -15.93 -5.67 -8.25
CA LEU A 54 -17.31 -5.89 -7.84
C LEU A 54 -18.06 -4.57 -7.63
N MET A 55 -17.43 -3.59 -7.01
CA MET A 55 -17.98 -2.24 -6.83
C MET A 55 -18.21 -1.53 -8.17
N SER A 56 -17.32 -1.67 -9.13
CA SER A 56 -17.45 -1.04 -10.46
C SER A 56 -18.65 -1.59 -11.25
N ARG A 57 -19.02 -2.85 -10.98
CA ARG A 57 -20.12 -3.55 -11.67
C ARG A 57 -21.50 -3.31 -11.09
N SER A 58 -21.59 -2.96 -9.82
CA SER A 58 -22.87 -2.84 -9.12
C SER A 58 -22.91 -1.59 -8.25
N ASN A 59 -23.82 -0.68 -8.59
CA ASN A 59 -24.05 0.52 -7.78
C ASN A 59 -24.54 0.17 -6.36
N ARG A 60 -25.24 -0.96 -6.18
CA ARG A 60 -25.68 -1.44 -4.86
C ARG A 60 -24.48 -1.86 -4.02
N VAL A 61 -23.54 -2.61 -4.61
CA VAL A 61 -22.30 -3.01 -3.92
C VAL A 61 -21.47 -1.78 -3.59
N GLN A 62 -21.32 -0.84 -4.52
CA GLN A 62 -20.61 0.41 -4.27
C GLN A 62 -21.25 1.20 -3.12
N ALA A 63 -22.56 1.38 -3.13
CA ALA A 63 -23.29 2.10 -2.08
C ALA A 63 -23.12 1.46 -0.70
N GLY A 64 -23.01 0.13 -0.62
CA GLY A 64 -22.79 -0.58 0.63
C GLY A 64 -21.34 -0.57 1.11
N VAL A 65 -20.37 -0.70 0.18
CA VAL A 65 -18.94 -0.78 0.52
C VAL A 65 -18.32 0.60 0.77
N THR A 66 -18.76 1.64 0.05
CA THR A 66 -18.20 3.01 0.20
C THR A 66 -18.23 3.51 1.64
N PRO A 67 -19.35 3.44 2.39
CA PRO A 67 -19.37 3.88 3.78
C PRO A 67 -18.39 3.12 4.68
N VAL A 68 -18.20 1.81 4.42
CA VAL A 68 -17.23 1.00 5.16
C VAL A 68 -15.80 1.50 4.91
N LEU A 69 -15.45 1.75 3.64
CA LEU A 69 -14.14 2.30 3.28
C LEU A 69 -13.96 3.72 3.85
N ASP A 70 -15.03 4.54 3.92
CA ASP A 70 -15.00 5.87 4.52
C ASP A 70 -14.68 5.79 6.01
N ILE A 71 -15.37 4.91 6.74
CA ILE A 71 -15.11 4.64 8.16
C ILE A 71 -13.66 4.18 8.34
N MET A 72 -13.19 3.24 7.51
CA MET A 72 -11.82 2.73 7.57
C MET A 72 -10.77 3.83 7.36
N GLN A 73 -11.04 4.88 6.61
CA GLN A 73 -10.11 6.00 6.38
C GLN A 73 -10.23 7.13 7.40
N THR A 74 -11.35 7.25 8.09
CA THR A 74 -11.58 8.29 9.10
C THR A 74 -11.12 7.88 10.49
N ILE A 75 -11.09 6.60 10.79
CA ILE A 75 -10.62 6.07 12.09
C ILE A 75 -9.12 6.32 12.23
N PRO A 76 -8.65 6.93 13.33
CA PRO A 76 -7.22 7.05 13.60
C PRO A 76 -6.51 5.69 13.60
N SER A 77 -5.33 5.62 12.99
CA SER A 77 -4.57 4.38 12.82
C SER A 77 -4.33 3.57 14.11
N PHE A 78 -4.15 4.26 15.24
CA PHE A 78 -4.03 3.62 16.55
C PHE A 78 -5.27 2.84 16.97
N VAL A 79 -6.45 3.29 16.57
CA VAL A 79 -7.72 2.67 17.00
C VAL A 79 -7.86 1.27 16.41
N TYR A 80 -7.24 1.00 15.26
CA TYR A 80 -7.20 -0.35 14.68
C TYR A 80 -6.44 -1.36 15.51
N LEU A 81 -5.42 -0.92 16.26
CA LEU A 81 -4.62 -1.82 17.08
C LEU A 81 -5.43 -2.40 18.24
N ILE A 82 -6.37 -1.62 18.79
CA ILE A 82 -7.13 -2.03 19.99
C ILE A 82 -7.91 -3.33 19.76
N PRO A 83 -8.87 -3.42 18.80
CA PRO A 83 -9.63 -4.64 18.60
C PRO A 83 -8.76 -5.79 18.11
N VAL A 84 -7.74 -5.52 17.30
CA VAL A 84 -6.84 -6.55 16.79
C VAL A 84 -6.02 -7.18 17.92
N VAL A 85 -5.50 -6.36 18.84
CA VAL A 85 -4.76 -6.84 20.01
C VAL A 85 -5.68 -7.57 21.00
N MET A 86 -6.89 -7.07 21.22
CA MET A 86 -7.85 -7.72 22.12
C MET A 86 -8.29 -9.10 21.63
N LEU A 87 -8.40 -9.28 20.32
CA LEU A 87 -8.86 -10.55 19.73
C LEU A 87 -7.72 -11.55 19.48
N LEU A 88 -6.55 -11.06 19.07
CA LEU A 88 -5.47 -11.90 18.55
C LEU A 88 -4.16 -11.80 19.37
N GLY A 89 -4.13 -10.93 20.37
CA GLY A 89 -2.94 -10.69 21.18
C GLY A 89 -1.90 -9.80 20.49
N ILE A 90 -0.69 -9.80 21.05
CA ILE A 90 0.46 -9.01 20.55
C ILE A 90 1.32 -9.88 19.66
N GLY A 91 1.76 -9.34 18.50
CA GLY A 91 2.68 -10.08 17.63
C GLY A 91 2.62 -9.70 16.16
N LYS A 92 3.35 -10.47 15.33
CA LYS A 92 3.49 -10.20 13.90
C LYS A 92 2.17 -10.36 13.12
N VAL A 93 1.39 -11.40 13.44
CA VAL A 93 0.13 -11.70 12.74
C VAL A 93 -0.93 -10.63 13.01
N PRO A 94 -1.21 -10.27 14.28
CA PRO A 94 -2.10 -9.14 14.58
C PRO A 94 -1.65 -7.84 13.90
N GLY A 95 -0.35 -7.53 13.95
CA GLY A 95 0.19 -6.36 13.30
C GLY A 95 0.00 -6.36 11.78
N LEU A 96 0.22 -7.49 11.11
CA LEU A 96 -0.03 -7.64 9.68
C LEU A 96 -1.51 -7.39 9.33
N ILE A 97 -2.43 -7.93 10.12
CA ILE A 97 -3.88 -7.73 9.93
C ILE A 97 -4.23 -6.24 10.07
N ALA A 98 -3.72 -5.57 11.09
CA ALA A 98 -3.94 -4.14 11.28
C ALA A 98 -3.40 -3.30 10.09
N VAL A 99 -2.20 -3.65 9.59
CA VAL A 99 -1.62 -3.01 8.40
C VAL A 99 -2.51 -3.24 7.17
N CYS A 100 -2.98 -4.46 6.95
CA CYS A 100 -3.85 -4.78 5.82
C CYS A 100 -5.17 -4.01 5.89
N ILE A 101 -5.84 -3.98 7.04
CA ILE A 101 -7.10 -3.26 7.19
C ILE A 101 -6.92 -1.77 6.89
N TYR A 102 -5.84 -1.17 7.40
CA TYR A 102 -5.56 0.26 7.20
C TYR A 102 -5.18 0.58 5.74
N ALA A 103 -4.43 -0.30 5.07
CA ALA A 103 -3.91 -0.06 3.73
C ALA A 103 -4.84 -0.51 2.59
N LEU A 104 -5.92 -1.24 2.87
CA LEU A 104 -6.83 -1.78 1.87
C LEU A 104 -7.65 -0.73 1.08
N PRO A 105 -8.18 0.35 1.70
CA PRO A 105 -9.13 1.25 1.03
C PRO A 105 -8.65 1.87 -0.29
N PRO A 106 -7.40 2.34 -0.45
CA PRO A 106 -6.95 2.97 -1.69
C PRO A 106 -7.04 2.05 -2.91
N ILE A 107 -6.56 0.80 -2.79
CA ILE A 107 -6.59 -0.13 -3.92
C ILE A 107 -8.02 -0.47 -4.36
N VAL A 108 -8.93 -0.61 -3.40
CA VAL A 108 -10.36 -0.84 -3.69
C VAL A 108 -10.97 0.35 -4.44
N ARG A 109 -10.75 1.58 -3.93
CA ARG A 109 -11.31 2.79 -4.52
C ARG A 109 -10.76 3.09 -5.90
N LEU A 110 -9.43 3.02 -6.05
CA LEU A 110 -8.79 3.35 -7.33
C LEU A 110 -9.04 2.27 -8.39
N THR A 111 -9.20 1.01 -8.01
CA THR A 111 -9.66 -0.03 -8.94
C THR A 111 -11.09 0.23 -9.42
N ASN A 112 -12.01 0.52 -8.49
CA ASN A 112 -13.39 0.87 -8.85
C ASN A 112 -13.45 2.11 -9.75
N LEU A 113 -12.73 3.16 -9.38
CA LEU A 113 -12.67 4.41 -10.13
C LEU A 113 -12.08 4.20 -11.52
N GLY A 114 -10.93 3.52 -11.63
CA GLY A 114 -10.26 3.28 -12.91
C GLY A 114 -11.14 2.54 -13.90
N ILE A 115 -11.88 1.52 -13.45
CA ILE A 115 -12.80 0.78 -14.32
C ILE A 115 -13.99 1.63 -14.74
N ARG A 116 -14.51 2.50 -13.88
CA ARG A 116 -15.65 3.39 -14.20
C ARG A 116 -15.28 4.56 -15.08
N LEU A 117 -14.02 4.99 -15.07
CA LEU A 117 -13.50 6.08 -15.89
C LEU A 117 -13.16 5.66 -17.33
N VAL A 118 -13.26 4.36 -17.66
CA VAL A 118 -13.07 3.92 -19.04
C VAL A 118 -14.12 4.57 -19.94
N ASP A 119 -13.68 5.14 -21.05
CA ASP A 119 -14.50 5.87 -21.99
C ASP A 119 -15.64 4.99 -22.51
N LYS A 120 -16.84 5.55 -22.50
CA LYS A 120 -18.05 4.85 -22.99
C LYS A 120 -17.97 4.55 -24.49
N GLU A 121 -17.37 5.42 -25.28
CA GLU A 121 -17.20 5.19 -26.72
C GLU A 121 -16.36 3.95 -27.00
N VAL A 122 -15.32 3.72 -26.18
CA VAL A 122 -14.48 2.52 -26.29
C VAL A 122 -15.28 1.25 -25.92
N LEU A 123 -16.15 1.35 -24.92
CA LEU A 123 -17.00 0.24 -24.51
C LEU A 123 -18.09 -0.08 -25.55
N GLU A 124 -18.69 0.94 -26.16
CA GLU A 124 -19.66 0.79 -27.24
C GLU A 124 -19.00 0.21 -28.51
N ALA A 125 -17.78 0.65 -28.84
CA ALA A 125 -17.02 0.05 -29.94
C ALA A 125 -16.74 -1.43 -29.67
N ALA A 126 -16.30 -1.81 -28.47
CA ALA A 126 -16.07 -3.21 -28.12
C ALA A 126 -17.36 -4.06 -28.25
N GLU A 127 -18.51 -3.51 -27.88
CA GLU A 127 -19.81 -4.16 -28.04
C GLU A 127 -20.20 -4.31 -29.52
N ALA A 128 -19.95 -3.29 -30.34
CA ALA A 128 -20.19 -3.33 -31.78
C ALA A 128 -19.36 -4.41 -32.49
N PHE A 129 -18.14 -4.71 -31.99
CA PHE A 129 -17.30 -5.82 -32.45
C PHE A 129 -17.68 -7.18 -31.87
N GLY A 130 -18.79 -7.27 -31.11
CA GLY A 130 -19.33 -8.52 -30.57
C GLY A 130 -18.67 -9.01 -29.28
N SER A 131 -17.95 -8.14 -28.56
CA SER A 131 -17.36 -8.51 -27.28
C SER A 131 -18.42 -8.87 -26.25
N ASN A 132 -18.26 -10.03 -25.64
CA ASN A 132 -19.10 -10.42 -24.51
C ASN A 132 -18.68 -9.65 -23.23
N TYR A 133 -19.53 -9.75 -22.20
CA TYR A 133 -19.31 -9.03 -20.94
C TYR A 133 -17.95 -9.31 -20.24
N ARG A 134 -17.44 -10.55 -20.32
CA ARG A 134 -16.15 -10.91 -19.75
C ARG A 134 -15.00 -10.33 -20.57
N GLN A 135 -15.08 -10.42 -21.88
CA GLN A 135 -14.08 -9.84 -22.78
C GLN A 135 -14.00 -8.31 -22.59
N LYS A 136 -15.15 -7.63 -22.55
CA LYS A 136 -15.19 -6.20 -22.28
C LYS A 136 -14.49 -5.84 -20.95
N LEU A 137 -14.66 -6.65 -19.89
CA LEU A 137 -13.97 -6.39 -18.63
C LEU A 137 -12.46 -6.64 -18.71
N PHE A 138 -12.07 -7.87 -19.13
CA PHE A 138 -10.68 -8.31 -19.01
C PHE A 138 -9.79 -7.78 -20.13
N ASP A 139 -10.33 -7.62 -21.34
CA ASP A 139 -9.57 -7.24 -22.53
C ASP A 139 -9.61 -5.74 -22.81
N VAL A 140 -10.59 -5.00 -22.23
CA VAL A 140 -10.74 -3.56 -22.45
C VAL A 140 -10.65 -2.77 -21.14
N GLN A 141 -11.57 -2.99 -20.20
CA GLN A 141 -11.70 -2.14 -19.02
C GLN A 141 -10.49 -2.27 -18.06
N ILE A 142 -10.07 -3.49 -17.72
CA ILE A 142 -8.93 -3.68 -16.81
C ILE A 142 -7.64 -3.14 -17.41
N PRO A 143 -7.26 -3.42 -18.68
CA PRO A 143 -6.07 -2.84 -19.28
C PRO A 143 -6.07 -1.30 -19.30
N LEU A 144 -7.19 -0.68 -19.61
CA LEU A 144 -7.32 0.78 -19.58
C LEU A 144 -7.35 1.36 -18.17
N ALA A 145 -7.79 0.59 -17.17
CA ALA A 145 -7.79 0.97 -15.76
C ALA A 145 -6.44 0.75 -15.06
N LEU A 146 -5.48 0.03 -15.68
CA LEU A 146 -4.19 -0.28 -15.07
C LEU A 146 -3.46 0.92 -14.45
N PRO A 147 -3.39 2.12 -15.08
CA PRO A 147 -2.74 3.27 -14.46
C PRO A 147 -3.36 3.63 -13.10
N ASN A 148 -4.69 3.58 -12.98
CA ASN A 148 -5.39 3.85 -11.73
C ASN A 148 -5.19 2.72 -10.71
N ILE A 149 -5.16 1.47 -11.17
CA ILE A 149 -4.91 0.29 -10.31
C ILE A 149 -3.49 0.38 -9.73
N PHE A 150 -2.47 0.68 -10.55
CA PHE A 150 -1.11 0.86 -10.08
C PHE A 150 -0.96 2.06 -9.12
N ALA A 151 -1.66 3.16 -9.39
CA ALA A 151 -1.74 4.27 -8.42
C ALA A 151 -2.34 3.81 -7.09
N GLY A 152 -3.33 2.91 -7.12
CA GLY A 152 -3.91 2.27 -5.94
C GLY A 152 -2.92 1.38 -5.20
N VAL A 153 -2.14 0.59 -5.92
CA VAL A 153 -1.06 -0.23 -5.35
C VAL A 153 -0.02 0.65 -4.66
N ASN A 154 0.46 1.69 -5.34
CA ASN A 154 1.44 2.60 -4.78
C ASN A 154 0.93 3.27 -3.49
N GLN A 155 -0.29 3.79 -3.50
CA GLN A 155 -0.88 4.40 -2.31
C GLN A 155 -1.08 3.38 -1.17
N THR A 156 -1.41 2.13 -1.49
CA THR A 156 -1.51 1.03 -0.51
C THR A 156 -0.15 0.75 0.13
N ILE A 157 0.94 0.71 -0.64
CA ILE A 157 2.30 0.54 -0.11
C ILE A 157 2.65 1.67 0.86
N MET A 158 2.36 2.92 0.49
CA MET A 158 2.66 4.08 1.33
C MET A 158 1.86 4.06 2.64
N MET A 159 0.58 3.68 2.60
CA MET A 159 -0.23 3.52 3.81
C MET A 159 0.24 2.33 4.67
N ALA A 160 0.62 1.21 4.06
CA ALA A 160 1.19 0.07 4.78
C ALA A 160 2.48 0.47 5.50
N LEU A 161 3.36 1.24 4.85
CA LEU A 161 4.61 1.74 5.42
C LEU A 161 4.34 2.64 6.64
N ALA A 162 3.40 3.57 6.54
CA ALA A 162 3.01 4.42 7.67
C ALA A 162 2.47 3.59 8.84
N MET A 163 1.65 2.57 8.57
CA MET A 163 1.05 1.74 9.61
C MET A 163 2.04 0.78 10.27
N VAL A 164 3.08 0.30 9.56
CA VAL A 164 4.11 -0.59 10.14
C VAL A 164 4.84 0.07 11.31
N VAL A 165 5.09 1.38 11.23
CA VAL A 165 5.70 2.14 12.35
C VAL A 165 4.80 2.08 13.58
N ILE A 166 3.50 2.27 13.39
CA ILE A 166 2.52 2.21 14.49
C ILE A 166 2.35 0.77 15.00
N ALA A 167 2.33 -0.21 14.11
CA ALA A 167 2.25 -1.63 14.44
C ALA A 167 3.45 -2.13 15.27
N SER A 168 4.58 -1.41 15.25
CA SER A 168 5.71 -1.73 16.13
C SER A 168 5.36 -1.62 17.62
N MET A 169 4.34 -0.84 17.99
CA MET A 169 3.84 -0.74 19.36
C MET A 169 3.22 -2.05 19.88
N ILE A 170 2.78 -2.91 18.98
CA ILE A 170 2.20 -4.22 19.30
C ILE A 170 3.14 -5.38 18.98
N GLY A 171 4.46 -5.13 18.96
CA GLY A 171 5.49 -6.15 18.82
C GLY A 171 5.83 -6.54 17.39
N VAL A 172 5.45 -5.76 16.40
CA VAL A 172 5.90 -5.95 15.01
C VAL A 172 7.36 -5.48 14.91
N LYS A 173 8.26 -6.40 14.55
CA LYS A 173 9.69 -6.08 14.33
C LYS A 173 9.87 -5.28 13.04
N GLY A 174 10.83 -4.38 13.05
CA GLY A 174 11.21 -3.55 11.91
C GLY A 174 11.68 -2.17 12.34
N LEU A 175 11.89 -1.27 11.37
CA LEU A 175 12.38 0.11 11.58
C LEU A 175 11.49 0.95 12.52
N GLY A 176 10.24 0.57 12.72
CA GLY A 176 9.35 1.24 13.68
C GLY A 176 9.78 1.05 15.13
N VAL A 177 10.41 -0.07 15.50
CA VAL A 177 10.85 -0.36 16.88
C VAL A 177 11.93 0.62 17.36
N PRO A 178 13.05 0.83 16.61
CA PRO A 178 14.05 1.84 16.99
C PRO A 178 13.47 3.26 17.01
N VAL A 179 12.56 3.60 16.08
CA VAL A 179 11.88 4.92 16.10
C VAL A 179 11.05 5.08 17.38
N LEU A 180 10.27 4.07 17.75
CA LEU A 180 9.49 4.10 18.99
C LEU A 180 10.37 4.26 20.24
N ARG A 181 11.49 3.50 20.30
CA ARG A 181 12.49 3.63 21.39
C ARG A 181 13.08 5.03 21.44
N ALA A 182 13.39 5.61 20.27
CA ALA A 182 13.95 6.94 20.17
C ALA A 182 13.01 8.01 20.71
N VAL A 183 11.72 7.92 20.40
CA VAL A 183 10.69 8.81 20.91
C VAL A 183 10.53 8.65 22.42
N SER A 184 10.46 7.41 22.92
CA SER A 184 10.23 7.15 24.36
C SER A 184 11.42 7.56 25.25
N ASN A 185 12.67 7.43 24.73
CA ASN A 185 13.88 7.73 25.49
C ASN A 185 14.59 9.02 25.05
N GLN A 186 13.96 9.79 24.15
CA GLN A 186 14.52 11.07 23.63
C GLN A 186 15.88 10.90 22.92
N TYR A 187 16.13 9.76 22.28
CA TYR A 187 17.36 9.50 21.52
C TYR A 187 17.25 10.07 20.08
N LEU A 188 17.50 11.38 19.95
CA LEU A 188 17.35 12.11 18.69
C LEU A 188 18.08 11.46 17.51
N ALA A 189 19.36 11.11 17.69
CA ALA A 189 20.16 10.51 16.61
C ALA A 189 19.57 9.19 16.12
N LEU A 190 19.17 8.30 17.03
CA LEU A 190 18.55 7.01 16.70
C LEU A 190 17.22 7.20 15.93
N GLY A 191 16.40 8.15 16.39
CA GLY A 191 15.12 8.47 15.75
C GLY A 191 15.30 9.03 14.35
N MET A 192 16.22 9.99 14.18
CA MET A 192 16.51 10.58 12.88
C MET A 192 17.05 9.56 11.87
N MET A 193 18.00 8.72 12.26
CA MET A 193 18.59 7.72 11.35
C MET A 193 17.56 6.69 10.88
N ASN A 194 16.77 6.12 11.79
CA ASN A 194 15.75 5.15 11.43
C ASN A 194 14.57 5.80 10.71
N GLY A 195 14.21 7.04 11.06
CA GLY A 195 13.22 7.83 10.33
C GLY A 195 13.64 8.08 8.88
N LEU A 196 14.90 8.48 8.64
CA LEU A 196 15.45 8.66 7.30
C LEU A 196 15.48 7.34 6.51
N ALA A 197 15.76 6.20 7.17
CA ALA A 197 15.69 4.89 6.52
C ALA A 197 14.26 4.56 6.05
N ILE A 198 13.23 4.88 6.85
CA ILE A 198 11.83 4.71 6.45
C ILE A 198 11.48 5.62 5.26
N VAL A 199 11.94 6.89 5.28
CA VAL A 199 11.73 7.82 4.16
C VAL A 199 12.44 7.31 2.90
N ALA A 200 13.66 6.79 3.01
CA ALA A 200 14.38 6.20 1.89
C ALA A 200 13.61 5.02 1.28
N LEU A 201 13.09 4.11 2.11
CA LEU A 201 12.23 3.01 1.65
C LEU A 201 10.96 3.54 0.97
N ALA A 202 10.31 4.55 1.53
CA ALA A 202 9.13 5.16 0.94
C ALA A 202 9.42 5.69 -0.46
N VAL A 203 10.52 6.44 -0.63
CA VAL A 203 10.93 6.97 -1.93
C VAL A 203 11.27 5.85 -2.91
N ILE A 204 11.96 4.79 -2.46
CA ILE A 204 12.28 3.65 -3.31
C ILE A 204 11.00 2.97 -3.82
N PHE A 205 10.06 2.67 -2.94
CA PHE A 205 8.79 2.05 -3.32
C PHE A 205 7.96 2.94 -4.24
N ASP A 206 7.87 4.26 -3.98
CA ASP A 206 7.16 5.21 -4.84
C ASP A 206 7.75 5.32 -6.25
N ARG A 207 9.06 5.10 -6.39
CA ARG A 207 9.72 5.24 -7.69
C ARG A 207 9.83 3.95 -8.49
N VAL A 208 9.69 2.81 -7.83
CA VAL A 208 9.80 1.48 -8.45
C VAL A 208 8.43 0.90 -8.78
N SER A 209 7.37 1.26 -8.05
CA SER A 209 5.98 0.87 -8.35
C SER A 209 5.30 1.81 -9.33
#